data_84b13e82845444de8a1c50c6c9b1b9c9
#
_entry.id   84b13e82845444de8a1c50c6c9b1b9c9
#
_cell.length_a   1.000
_cell.length_b   1.000
_cell.length_c   1.000
_cell.angle_alpha   90.00
_cell.angle_beta   90.00
_cell.angle_gamma   90.00
#
_symmetry.space_group_name_H-M   'P 1'
#
loop_
_entity.id
_entity.type
_entity.pdbx_description
1 polymer ?
#
loop_
_entity_poly.entity_id
_entity_poly.type
_entity_poly.pdbx_seq_one_letter_code
_entity_poly.pdbx_strand_id
1 'polypeptide(L)'
;MSSTMQATEIRLDGRRVLVTGAARGLGEAFARALVAAGARVVISDVLHERGEALARELGTAAHYVPMDLADGASITAGVEAAAAALGGLDGLINNGAITNSGGKTMQQLDAATWDRVMDVNVRGTWLTTVAAQPHLAASGSGRVVNLASDTALWGAPRLMAYIASKGAVIAMTRGMARELGPQGITVNAIAPGLTLVEATAYVPEERHQYYLRARDE
;
A
#
# COMPACT_ATOMS: atom_id res chain seq x y z
N MET A 1 -34.02 -13.77 -22.58
CA MET A 1 -34.12 -13.22 -21.24
C MET A 1 -32.70 -12.93 -20.78
N SER A 2 -32.28 -11.67 -20.86
CA SER A 2 -30.93 -11.25 -20.45
C SER A 2 -30.93 -11.10 -18.94
N SER A 3 -30.29 -12.03 -18.23
CA SER A 3 -30.03 -11.91 -16.80
C SER A 3 -28.87 -10.90 -16.64
N THR A 4 -29.20 -9.66 -16.36
CA THR A 4 -28.25 -8.68 -15.84
C THR A 4 -27.76 -9.18 -14.49
N MET A 5 -26.56 -9.75 -14.45
CA MET A 5 -25.87 -9.97 -13.17
C MET A 5 -25.72 -8.58 -12.51
N GLN A 6 -26.51 -8.31 -11.49
CA GLN A 6 -26.27 -7.18 -10.61
C GLN A 6 -24.90 -7.42 -9.96
N ALA A 7 -23.95 -6.53 -10.23
CA ALA A 7 -22.69 -6.53 -9.51
C ALA A 7 -23.02 -6.39 -8.03
N THR A 8 -22.65 -7.38 -7.23
CA THR A 8 -22.83 -7.31 -5.77
C THR A 8 -21.98 -6.15 -5.27
N GLU A 9 -22.64 -5.11 -4.75
CA GLU A 9 -21.95 -3.95 -4.20
C GLU A 9 -21.10 -4.40 -3.02
N ILE A 10 -19.77 -4.16 -3.11
CA ILE A 10 -18.86 -4.49 -2.02
C ILE A 10 -19.11 -3.48 -0.89
N ARG A 11 -19.50 -3.97 0.29
CA ARG A 11 -19.72 -3.16 1.49
C ARG A 11 -18.65 -3.45 2.53
N LEU A 12 -18.16 -2.36 3.13
CA LEU A 12 -17.15 -2.39 4.20
C LEU A 12 -17.62 -1.59 5.43
N ASP A 13 -18.92 -1.58 5.67
CA ASP A 13 -19.56 -0.76 6.70
C ASP A 13 -18.86 -0.88 8.05
N GLY A 14 -18.40 0.26 8.56
CA GLY A 14 -17.74 0.36 9.85
C GLY A 14 -16.35 -0.27 9.95
N ARG A 15 -15.82 -0.88 8.90
CA ARG A 15 -14.44 -1.42 8.88
C ARG A 15 -13.41 -0.30 9.05
N ARG A 16 -12.43 -0.53 9.89
CA ARG A 16 -11.38 0.41 10.31
C ARG A 16 -10.09 0.06 9.59
N VAL A 17 -9.68 0.90 8.64
CA VAL A 17 -8.58 0.59 7.73
C VAL A 17 -7.50 1.67 7.79
N LEU A 18 -6.25 1.25 7.99
CA LEU A 18 -5.06 2.07 7.82
C LEU A 18 -4.50 1.88 6.41
N VAL A 19 -4.27 2.99 5.69
CA VAL A 19 -3.64 2.98 4.36
C VAL A 19 -2.36 3.81 4.41
N THR A 20 -1.20 3.20 4.14
CA THR A 20 0.09 3.90 4.10
C THR A 20 0.36 4.47 2.70
N GLY A 21 1.10 5.61 2.62
CA GLY A 21 1.36 6.30 1.36
C GLY A 21 0.08 6.77 0.68
N ALA A 22 -0.88 7.27 1.47
CA ALA A 22 -2.24 7.48 1.01
C ALA A 22 -2.59 8.93 0.66
N ALA A 23 -1.63 9.87 0.73
CA ALA A 23 -1.88 11.27 0.39
C ALA A 23 -1.96 11.55 -1.13
N ARG A 24 -1.66 10.55 -1.96
CA ARG A 24 -1.72 10.65 -3.43
C ARG A 24 -1.77 9.28 -4.12
N GLY A 25 -2.04 9.30 -5.44
CA GLY A 25 -1.92 8.15 -6.32
C GLY A 25 -2.82 6.98 -5.95
N LEU A 26 -2.27 5.76 -5.98
CA LEU A 26 -3.03 4.54 -5.65
C LEU A 26 -3.55 4.54 -4.21
N GLY A 27 -2.74 5.03 -3.25
CA GLY A 27 -3.15 5.09 -1.85
C GLY A 27 -4.35 6.00 -1.63
N GLU A 28 -4.38 7.17 -2.27
CA GLU A 28 -5.54 8.07 -2.28
C GLU A 28 -6.77 7.39 -2.90
N ALA A 29 -6.59 6.71 -4.05
CA ALA A 29 -7.68 5.99 -4.70
C ALA A 29 -8.24 4.88 -3.79
N PHE A 30 -7.39 4.16 -3.07
CA PHE A 30 -7.84 3.18 -2.08
C PHE A 30 -8.61 3.82 -0.93
N ALA A 31 -8.11 4.93 -0.37
CA ALA A 31 -8.80 5.63 0.71
C ALA A 31 -10.20 6.08 0.28
N ARG A 32 -10.33 6.67 -0.91
CA ARG A 32 -11.61 7.08 -1.49
C ARG A 32 -12.57 5.90 -1.69
N ALA A 33 -12.08 4.81 -2.27
CA ALA A 33 -12.89 3.61 -2.52
C ALA A 33 -13.36 2.94 -1.23
N LEU A 34 -12.49 2.87 -0.21
CA LEU A 34 -12.83 2.33 1.09
C LEU A 34 -13.91 3.17 1.79
N VAL A 35 -13.80 4.49 1.78
CA VAL A 35 -14.81 5.39 2.35
C VAL A 35 -16.13 5.25 1.60
N ALA A 36 -16.10 5.21 0.27
CA ALA A 36 -17.29 4.99 -0.55
C ALA A 36 -17.97 3.64 -0.25
N ALA A 37 -17.20 2.61 0.12
CA ALA A 37 -17.72 1.31 0.55
C ALA A 37 -18.20 1.27 2.02
N GLY A 38 -18.14 2.39 2.76
CA GLY A 38 -18.61 2.50 4.15
C GLY A 38 -17.55 2.27 5.22
N ALA A 39 -16.28 2.15 4.86
CA ALA A 39 -15.19 2.02 5.82
C ALA A 39 -14.83 3.36 6.49
N ARG A 40 -14.22 3.28 7.67
CA ARG A 40 -13.51 4.38 8.32
C ARG A 40 -12.02 4.21 8.05
N VAL A 41 -11.35 5.28 7.60
CA VAL A 41 -9.99 5.19 7.07
C VAL A 41 -9.03 6.13 7.79
N VAL A 42 -7.83 5.66 8.10
CA VAL A 42 -6.70 6.52 8.36
C VAL A 42 -5.82 6.59 7.11
N ILE A 43 -5.63 7.80 6.62
CA ILE A 43 -4.69 8.18 5.58
C ILE A 43 -3.36 8.46 6.25
N SER A 44 -2.31 7.72 5.89
CA SER A 44 -0.98 7.92 6.46
C SER A 44 0.05 8.18 5.37
N ASP A 45 0.84 9.24 5.55
CA ASP A 45 1.86 9.68 4.56
C ASP A 45 2.85 10.64 5.23
N VAL A 46 3.97 10.92 4.54
CA VAL A 46 4.90 12.02 4.86
C VAL A 46 4.45 13.36 4.25
N LEU A 47 3.49 13.35 3.33
CA LEU A 47 2.95 14.53 2.64
C LEU A 47 1.80 15.13 3.47
N HIS A 48 2.15 15.82 4.55
CA HIS A 48 1.20 16.30 5.57
C HIS A 48 0.04 17.11 4.99
N GLU A 49 0.33 18.17 4.23
CA GLU A 49 -0.70 19.06 3.68
C GLU A 49 -1.69 18.32 2.77
N ARG A 50 -1.18 17.40 1.92
CA ARG A 50 -2.02 16.60 1.02
C ARG A 50 -2.87 15.58 1.80
N GLY A 51 -2.27 14.89 2.77
CA GLY A 51 -2.99 13.92 3.60
C GLY A 51 -4.11 14.56 4.41
N GLU A 52 -3.85 15.72 5.02
CA GLU A 52 -4.86 16.50 5.74
C GLU A 52 -5.97 17.01 4.80
N ALA A 53 -5.61 17.50 3.61
CA ALA A 53 -6.57 17.97 2.63
C ALA A 53 -7.52 16.83 2.20
N LEU A 54 -6.95 15.65 1.90
CA LEU A 54 -7.75 14.47 1.55
C LEU A 54 -8.66 14.02 2.70
N ALA A 55 -8.15 14.01 3.92
CA ALA A 55 -8.96 13.65 5.09
C ALA A 55 -10.14 14.62 5.28
N ARG A 56 -9.90 15.92 5.15
CA ARG A 56 -10.98 16.93 5.21
C ARG A 56 -12.01 16.73 4.10
N GLU A 57 -11.58 16.42 2.89
CA GLU A 57 -12.48 16.17 1.75
C GLU A 57 -13.36 14.94 1.98
N LEU A 58 -12.79 13.87 2.53
CA LEU A 58 -13.52 12.62 2.82
C LEU A 58 -14.40 12.70 4.07
N GLY A 59 -14.29 13.79 4.83
CA GLY A 59 -15.15 14.08 5.97
C GLY A 59 -14.90 13.19 7.18
N THR A 60 -15.94 12.94 7.97
CA THR A 60 -15.84 12.25 9.27
C THR A 60 -15.43 10.78 9.17
N ALA A 61 -15.45 10.18 7.98
CA ALA A 61 -15.02 8.80 7.73
C ALA A 61 -13.51 8.65 7.59
N ALA A 62 -12.76 9.77 7.47
CA ALA A 62 -11.32 9.73 7.25
C ALA A 62 -10.55 10.59 8.26
N HIS A 63 -9.38 10.12 8.68
CA HIS A 63 -8.44 10.85 9.52
C HIS A 63 -7.06 10.83 8.85
N TYR A 64 -6.26 11.87 9.08
CA TYR A 64 -4.87 11.88 8.67
C TYR A 64 -3.95 11.63 9.87
N VAL A 65 -2.93 10.79 9.67
CA VAL A 65 -1.87 10.52 10.66
C VAL A 65 -0.51 10.55 9.95
N PRO A 66 0.44 11.41 10.37
CA PRO A 66 1.77 11.43 9.79
C PRO A 66 2.53 10.14 10.08
N MET A 67 3.27 9.61 9.08
CA MET A 67 4.12 8.43 9.24
C MET A 67 5.22 8.38 8.18
N ASP A 68 6.48 8.28 8.61
CA ASP A 68 7.62 7.97 7.73
C ASP A 68 7.94 6.47 7.83
N LEU A 69 7.78 5.76 6.72
CA LEU A 69 8.08 4.32 6.63
C LEU A 69 9.57 3.99 6.74
N ALA A 70 10.47 4.97 6.67
CA ALA A 70 11.89 4.77 6.93
C ALA A 70 12.26 4.86 8.41
N ASP A 71 11.35 5.35 9.26
CA ASP A 71 11.57 5.52 10.70
C ASP A 71 10.66 4.60 11.53
N GLY A 72 11.26 3.63 12.23
CA GLY A 72 10.52 2.68 13.05
C GLY A 72 9.75 3.32 14.20
N ALA A 73 10.26 4.41 14.80
CA ALA A 73 9.56 5.14 15.85
C ALA A 73 8.32 5.86 15.29
N SER A 74 8.46 6.49 14.11
CA SER A 74 7.36 7.11 13.39
C SER A 74 6.28 6.08 13.02
N ILE A 75 6.67 4.89 12.57
CA ILE A 75 5.74 3.79 12.25
C ILE A 75 4.95 3.39 13.49
N THR A 76 5.63 3.12 14.61
CA THR A 76 4.95 2.69 15.84
C THR A 76 3.96 3.75 16.31
N ALA A 77 4.40 5.00 16.41
CA ALA A 77 3.54 6.11 16.83
C ALA A 77 2.35 6.33 15.88
N GLY A 78 2.60 6.23 14.57
CA GLY A 78 1.56 6.39 13.55
C GLY A 78 0.49 5.30 13.59
N VAL A 79 0.88 4.04 13.79
CA VAL A 79 -0.07 2.92 13.91
C VAL A 79 -0.91 3.04 15.17
N GLU A 80 -0.30 3.40 16.31
CA GLU A 80 -1.03 3.62 17.56
C GLU A 80 -2.03 4.78 17.44
N ALA A 81 -1.61 5.89 16.81
CA ALA A 81 -2.49 7.02 16.56
C ALA A 81 -3.65 6.64 15.63
N ALA A 82 -3.38 5.83 14.60
CA ALA A 82 -4.41 5.34 13.68
C ALA A 82 -5.42 4.45 14.41
N ALA A 83 -4.94 3.52 15.23
CA ALA A 83 -5.80 2.65 16.03
C ALA A 83 -6.64 3.44 17.03
N ALA A 84 -6.06 4.45 17.68
CA ALA A 84 -6.79 5.34 18.58
C ALA A 84 -7.89 6.15 17.87
N ALA A 85 -7.58 6.74 16.71
CA ALA A 85 -8.53 7.53 15.91
C ALA A 85 -9.74 6.72 15.43
N LEU A 86 -9.53 5.44 15.10
CA LEU A 86 -10.60 4.56 14.60
C LEU A 86 -11.26 3.71 15.72
N GLY A 87 -10.65 3.59 16.88
CA GLY A 87 -11.05 2.67 17.95
C GLY A 87 -10.64 1.22 17.67
N GLY A 88 -9.51 1.01 16.98
CA GLY A 88 -8.92 -0.27 16.58
C GLY A 88 -8.68 -0.37 15.08
N LEU A 89 -8.15 -1.51 14.62
CA LEU A 89 -7.89 -1.77 13.19
C LEU A 89 -8.46 -3.12 12.76
N ASP A 90 -9.19 -3.13 11.64
CA ASP A 90 -9.66 -4.34 10.96
C ASP A 90 -8.84 -4.63 9.69
N GLY A 91 -8.26 -3.59 9.09
CA GLY A 91 -7.49 -3.67 7.86
C GLY A 91 -6.24 -2.81 7.85
N LEU A 92 -5.22 -3.30 7.17
CA LEU A 92 -3.98 -2.58 6.83
C LEU A 92 -3.70 -2.72 5.34
N ILE A 93 -3.52 -1.59 4.66
CA ILE A 93 -3.02 -1.57 3.27
C ILE A 93 -1.62 -0.96 3.27
N ASN A 94 -0.61 -1.80 3.12
CA ASN A 94 0.78 -1.40 2.94
C ASN A 94 1.01 -0.97 1.49
N ASN A 95 0.66 0.28 1.18
CA ASN A 95 0.80 0.85 -0.15
C ASN A 95 2.03 1.76 -0.28
N GLY A 96 2.45 2.42 0.80
CA GLY A 96 3.57 3.37 0.77
C GLY A 96 4.85 2.75 0.22
N ALA A 97 5.43 3.39 -0.78
CA ALA A 97 6.66 2.94 -1.43
C ALA A 97 7.34 4.09 -2.18
N ILE A 98 8.63 3.91 -2.45
CA ILE A 98 9.43 4.80 -3.31
C ILE A 98 10.04 4.03 -4.47
N THR A 99 10.25 4.75 -5.60
CA THR A 99 10.79 4.21 -6.84
C THR A 99 12.12 4.88 -7.24
N ASN A 100 12.89 5.36 -6.27
CA ASN A 100 14.08 6.21 -6.48
C ASN A 100 15.18 5.56 -7.33
N SER A 101 15.12 4.25 -7.60
CA SER A 101 16.03 3.55 -8.51
C SER A 101 15.62 3.63 -9.98
N GLY A 102 14.51 4.30 -10.29
CA GLY A 102 13.99 4.39 -11.66
C GLY A 102 14.97 5.03 -12.65
N GLY A 103 15.15 4.37 -13.81
CA GLY A 103 16.02 4.83 -14.88
C GLY A 103 17.51 4.48 -14.74
N LYS A 104 17.99 4.10 -13.55
CA LYS A 104 19.41 3.71 -13.33
C LYS A 104 19.65 2.27 -13.77
N THR A 105 20.77 2.02 -14.47
CA THR A 105 21.27 0.65 -14.66
C THR A 105 21.79 0.10 -13.33
N MET A 106 22.01 -1.21 -13.25
CA MET A 106 22.52 -1.82 -12.01
C MET A 106 23.91 -1.28 -11.62
N GLN A 107 24.73 -0.85 -12.59
CA GLN A 107 26.04 -0.25 -12.33
C GLN A 107 25.96 1.23 -11.87
N GLN A 108 24.88 1.91 -12.23
CA GLN A 108 24.63 3.32 -11.85
C GLN A 108 23.90 3.45 -10.50
N LEU A 109 23.36 2.34 -10.01
CA LEU A 109 22.64 2.33 -8.74
C LEU A 109 23.65 2.38 -7.59
N ASP A 110 23.60 3.45 -6.80
CA ASP A 110 24.41 3.61 -5.60
C ASP A 110 23.78 2.88 -4.39
N ALA A 111 24.62 2.50 -3.41
CA ALA A 111 24.19 1.77 -2.23
C ALA A 111 23.18 2.57 -1.39
N ALA A 112 23.35 3.89 -1.27
CA ALA A 112 22.43 4.71 -0.48
C ALA A 112 21.02 4.74 -1.08
N THR A 113 20.91 4.80 -2.41
CA THR A 113 19.62 4.66 -3.11
C THR A 113 19.01 3.27 -2.88
N TRP A 114 19.83 2.21 -2.96
CA TRP A 114 19.40 0.85 -2.66
C TRP A 114 18.85 0.74 -1.23
N ASP A 115 19.65 1.16 -0.26
CA ASP A 115 19.30 1.09 1.17
C ASP A 115 18.00 1.85 1.46
N ARG A 116 17.86 3.07 0.92
CA ARG A 116 16.64 3.87 1.09
C ARG A 116 15.39 3.18 0.54
N VAL A 117 15.50 2.52 -0.63
CA VAL A 117 14.38 1.76 -1.20
C VAL A 117 14.03 0.56 -0.33
N MET A 118 15.02 -0.17 0.16
CA MET A 118 14.80 -1.33 1.04
C MET A 118 14.23 -0.90 2.40
N ASP A 119 14.72 0.18 2.97
CA ASP A 119 14.20 0.73 4.23
C ASP A 119 12.71 1.07 4.15
N VAL A 120 12.31 1.81 3.13
CA VAL A 120 10.91 2.23 2.97
C VAL A 120 10.03 1.05 2.55
N ASN A 121 10.39 0.36 1.47
CA ASN A 121 9.48 -0.58 0.81
C ASN A 121 9.42 -1.93 1.53
N VAL A 122 10.50 -2.37 2.15
CA VAL A 122 10.61 -3.70 2.78
C VAL A 122 10.50 -3.60 4.29
N ARG A 123 11.48 -2.92 4.92
CA ARG A 123 11.51 -2.77 6.37
C ARG A 123 10.27 -2.01 6.88
N GLY A 124 9.88 -0.93 6.19
CA GLY A 124 8.68 -0.17 6.53
C GLY A 124 7.41 -1.01 6.47
N THR A 125 7.21 -1.79 5.41
CA THR A 125 6.08 -2.73 5.28
C THR A 125 6.05 -3.75 6.41
N TRP A 126 7.20 -4.34 6.75
CA TRP A 126 7.32 -5.30 7.83
C TRP A 126 6.98 -4.65 9.19
N LEU A 127 7.64 -3.55 9.54
CA LEU A 127 7.44 -2.87 10.82
C LEU A 127 6.01 -2.36 11.00
N THR A 128 5.38 -1.83 9.93
CA THR A 128 3.98 -1.39 9.98
C THR A 128 3.06 -2.58 10.29
N THR A 129 3.32 -3.75 9.67
CA THR A 129 2.53 -4.95 9.92
C THR A 129 2.74 -5.46 11.35
N VAL A 130 3.98 -5.43 11.88
CA VAL A 130 4.28 -5.78 13.27
C VAL A 130 3.54 -4.87 14.25
N ALA A 131 3.59 -3.56 14.04
CA ALA A 131 2.91 -2.60 14.90
C ALA A 131 1.37 -2.75 14.85
N ALA A 132 0.82 -3.03 13.66
CA ALA A 132 -0.63 -3.18 13.49
C ALA A 132 -1.17 -4.54 13.98
N GLN A 133 -0.31 -5.57 14.11
CA GLN A 133 -0.70 -6.93 14.43
C GLN A 133 -1.57 -7.07 15.69
N PRO A 134 -1.27 -6.43 16.84
CA PRO A 134 -2.11 -6.56 18.03
C PRO A 134 -3.54 -6.03 17.80
N HIS A 135 -3.69 -4.92 17.10
CA HIS A 135 -4.98 -4.30 16.79
C HIS A 135 -5.78 -5.17 15.79
N LEU A 136 -5.12 -5.71 14.77
CA LEU A 136 -5.71 -6.62 13.80
C LEU A 136 -6.17 -7.92 14.44
N ALA A 137 -5.37 -8.50 15.35
CA ALA A 137 -5.76 -9.69 16.10
C ALA A 137 -6.96 -9.43 17.02
N ALA A 138 -6.96 -8.29 17.72
CA ALA A 138 -8.07 -7.90 18.60
C ALA A 138 -9.39 -7.70 17.82
N SER A 139 -9.36 -7.43 16.53
CA SER A 139 -10.56 -7.32 15.69
C SER A 139 -11.25 -8.68 15.43
N GLY A 140 -10.52 -9.78 15.60
CA GLY A 140 -10.98 -11.14 15.27
C GLY A 140 -11.12 -11.43 13.77
N SER A 141 -10.86 -10.44 12.91
CA SER A 141 -11.02 -10.57 11.46
C SER A 141 -10.02 -9.68 10.68
N GLY A 142 -8.77 -9.61 11.15
CA GLY A 142 -7.73 -8.76 10.59
C GLY A 142 -7.41 -9.08 9.12
N ARG A 143 -7.18 -8.05 8.32
CA ARG A 143 -6.84 -8.17 6.89
C ARG A 143 -5.65 -7.28 6.55
N VAL A 144 -4.62 -7.86 5.96
CA VAL A 144 -3.46 -7.14 5.45
C VAL A 144 -3.37 -7.30 3.94
N VAL A 145 -3.21 -6.19 3.25
CA VAL A 145 -2.95 -6.16 1.80
C VAL A 145 -1.64 -5.43 1.55
N ASN A 146 -0.68 -6.13 0.97
CA ASN A 146 0.62 -5.58 0.61
C ASN A 146 0.67 -5.23 -0.87
N LEU A 147 1.11 -4.03 -1.21
CA LEU A 147 1.29 -3.61 -2.61
C LEU A 147 2.67 -4.09 -3.10
N ALA A 148 2.67 -5.17 -3.87
CA ALA A 148 3.79 -5.64 -4.67
C ALA A 148 3.87 -4.86 -6.00
N SER A 149 4.35 -5.48 -7.06
CA SER A 149 4.33 -4.97 -8.44
C SER A 149 4.55 -6.13 -9.42
N ASP A 150 3.91 -6.07 -10.57
CA ASP A 150 4.17 -6.99 -11.68
C ASP A 150 5.62 -6.93 -12.17
N THR A 151 6.25 -5.74 -12.06
CA THR A 151 7.66 -5.54 -12.44
C THR A 151 8.62 -6.50 -11.73
N ALA A 152 8.28 -6.96 -10.53
CA ALA A 152 9.06 -7.97 -9.80
C ALA A 152 8.88 -9.37 -10.37
N LEU A 153 7.80 -9.63 -11.12
CA LEU A 153 7.50 -10.94 -11.71
C LEU A 153 8.20 -11.13 -13.05
N TRP A 154 8.27 -10.08 -13.89
CA TRP A 154 8.90 -10.16 -15.20
C TRP A 154 10.29 -9.52 -15.28
N GLY A 155 10.79 -8.91 -14.20
CA GLY A 155 12.16 -8.39 -14.13
C GLY A 155 12.37 -7.09 -14.89
N ALA A 156 11.61 -6.04 -14.58
CA ALA A 156 11.71 -4.74 -15.24
C ALA A 156 13.13 -4.16 -15.20
N PRO A 157 13.76 -3.82 -16.36
CA PRO A 157 15.10 -3.26 -16.39
C PRO A 157 15.12 -1.84 -15.80
N ARG A 158 16.29 -1.42 -15.30
CA ARG A 158 16.53 -0.08 -14.73
C ARG A 158 15.66 0.26 -13.51
N LEU A 159 15.30 -0.77 -12.73
CA LEU A 159 14.50 -0.65 -11.51
C LEU A 159 15.02 -1.58 -10.40
N MET A 160 16.32 -1.91 -10.40
CA MET A 160 16.89 -3.02 -9.62
C MET A 160 16.48 -3.01 -8.14
N ALA A 161 16.67 -1.91 -7.41
CA ALA A 161 16.28 -1.85 -5.99
C ALA A 161 14.75 -1.97 -5.82
N TYR A 162 13.98 -1.35 -6.70
CA TYR A 162 12.52 -1.41 -6.65
C TYR A 162 11.98 -2.83 -6.88
N ILE A 163 12.42 -3.51 -7.95
CA ILE A 163 11.96 -4.89 -8.22
C ILE A 163 12.41 -5.85 -7.13
N ALA A 164 13.63 -5.69 -6.58
CA ALA A 164 14.10 -6.47 -5.44
C ALA A 164 13.21 -6.25 -4.21
N SER A 165 12.86 -4.99 -3.91
CA SER A 165 11.97 -4.66 -2.79
C SER A 165 10.57 -5.25 -2.98
N LYS A 166 9.99 -5.19 -4.18
CA LYS A 166 8.66 -5.75 -4.47
C LYS A 166 8.65 -7.28 -4.51
N GLY A 167 9.76 -7.92 -4.93
CA GLY A 167 9.98 -9.35 -4.77
C GLY A 167 10.04 -9.77 -3.31
N ALA A 168 10.74 -9.00 -2.46
CA ALA A 168 10.77 -9.21 -1.02
C ALA A 168 9.36 -9.09 -0.40
N VAL A 169 8.54 -8.12 -0.80
CA VAL A 169 7.15 -7.96 -0.35
C VAL A 169 6.32 -9.20 -0.69
N ILE A 170 6.47 -9.77 -1.90
CA ILE A 170 5.78 -11.00 -2.30
C ILE A 170 6.17 -12.18 -1.38
N ALA A 171 7.47 -12.32 -1.08
CA ALA A 171 7.95 -13.38 -0.20
C ALA A 171 7.48 -13.19 1.24
N MET A 172 7.63 -11.95 1.80
CA MET A 172 7.18 -11.61 3.14
C MET A 172 5.67 -11.83 3.33
N THR A 173 4.86 -11.54 2.32
CA THR A 173 3.41 -11.77 2.38
C THR A 173 3.09 -13.23 2.71
N ARG A 174 3.82 -14.18 2.13
CA ARG A 174 3.62 -15.62 2.40
C ARG A 174 4.07 -16.00 3.82
N GLY A 175 5.21 -15.44 4.29
CA GLY A 175 5.68 -15.62 5.66
C GLY A 175 4.68 -15.10 6.69
N MET A 176 4.30 -13.83 6.53
CA MET A 176 3.32 -13.15 7.39
C MET A 176 1.97 -13.88 7.41
N ALA A 177 1.49 -14.39 6.27
CA ALA A 177 0.23 -15.13 6.21
C ALA A 177 0.26 -16.41 7.06
N ARG A 178 1.40 -17.10 7.11
CA ARG A 178 1.57 -18.30 7.94
C ARG A 178 1.69 -17.97 9.43
N GLU A 179 2.44 -16.92 9.77
CA GLU A 179 2.66 -16.50 11.17
C GLU A 179 1.41 -15.87 11.80
N LEU A 180 0.66 -15.09 11.03
CA LEU A 180 -0.51 -14.35 11.52
C LEU A 180 -1.83 -15.11 11.34
N GLY A 181 -1.86 -16.14 10.49
CA GLY A 181 -3.06 -16.96 10.25
C GLY A 181 -3.69 -17.55 11.52
N PRO A 182 -2.92 -18.14 12.47
CA PRO A 182 -3.46 -18.62 13.74
C PRO A 182 -4.17 -17.56 14.60
N GLN A 183 -3.91 -16.27 14.34
CA GLN A 183 -4.55 -15.13 15.01
C GLN A 183 -5.78 -14.60 14.24
N GLY A 184 -6.25 -15.30 13.20
CA GLY A 184 -7.38 -14.88 12.39
C GLY A 184 -7.06 -13.75 11.39
N ILE A 185 -5.79 -13.46 11.15
CA ILE A 185 -5.34 -12.41 10.23
C ILE A 185 -4.98 -13.03 8.89
N THR A 186 -5.58 -12.55 7.80
CA THR A 186 -5.15 -12.92 6.45
C THR A 186 -4.20 -11.87 5.88
N VAL A 187 -3.17 -12.31 5.16
CA VAL A 187 -2.20 -11.44 4.49
C VAL A 187 -2.13 -11.82 3.02
N ASN A 188 -2.41 -10.86 2.14
CA ASN A 188 -2.40 -11.03 0.70
C ASN A 188 -1.56 -9.94 0.04
N ALA A 189 -1.13 -10.18 -1.20
CA ALA A 189 -0.47 -9.16 -2.02
C ALA A 189 -1.25 -8.90 -3.29
N ILE A 190 -1.23 -7.64 -3.72
CA ILE A 190 -1.67 -7.21 -5.05
C ILE A 190 -0.42 -6.76 -5.80
N ALA A 191 -0.25 -7.20 -7.04
CA ALA A 191 0.85 -6.82 -7.91
C ALA A 191 0.31 -6.01 -9.11
N PRO A 192 0.08 -4.70 -8.95
CA PRO A 192 -0.41 -3.87 -10.05
C PRO A 192 0.59 -3.83 -11.21
N GLY A 193 0.06 -3.77 -12.43
CA GLY A 193 0.79 -3.33 -13.60
C GLY A 193 0.99 -1.81 -13.60
N LEU A 194 1.45 -1.26 -14.74
CA LEU A 194 1.63 0.17 -14.87
C LEU A 194 0.30 0.90 -14.72
N THR A 195 0.18 1.67 -13.66
CA THR A 195 -0.98 2.50 -13.36
C THR A 195 -0.60 3.96 -13.57
N LEU A 196 -1.42 4.70 -14.31
CA LEU A 196 -1.19 6.11 -14.61
C LEU A 196 -1.49 6.98 -13.38
N VAL A 197 -0.45 7.28 -12.63
CA VAL A 197 -0.49 8.15 -11.45
C VAL A 197 0.72 9.08 -11.45
N GLU A 198 0.73 10.10 -10.60
CA GLU A 198 1.86 11.03 -10.48
C GLU A 198 3.21 10.32 -10.31
N ALA A 199 3.25 9.25 -9.51
CA ALA A 199 4.45 8.45 -9.27
C ALA A 199 5.00 7.73 -10.51
N THR A 200 4.22 7.59 -11.57
CA THR A 200 4.61 6.95 -12.84
C THR A 200 4.75 7.92 -14.00
N ALA A 201 4.62 9.22 -13.76
CA ALA A 201 4.70 10.25 -14.80
C ALA A 201 6.06 10.30 -15.55
N TYR A 202 7.13 9.76 -14.93
CA TYR A 202 8.46 9.65 -15.54
C TYR A 202 8.60 8.48 -16.54
N VAL A 203 7.62 7.57 -16.59
CA VAL A 203 7.67 6.38 -17.45
C VAL A 203 7.43 6.82 -18.90
N PRO A 204 8.32 6.43 -19.85
CA PRO A 204 8.17 6.83 -21.26
C PRO A 204 6.86 6.34 -21.87
N GLU A 205 6.29 7.14 -22.78
CA GLU A 205 5.03 6.83 -23.50
C GLU A 205 5.07 5.47 -24.22
N GLU A 206 6.21 5.10 -24.82
CA GLU A 206 6.37 3.78 -25.46
C GLU A 206 6.07 2.62 -24.50
N ARG A 207 6.41 2.77 -23.22
CA ARG A 207 6.12 1.77 -22.20
C ARG A 207 4.65 1.77 -21.82
N HIS A 208 3.99 2.93 -21.78
CA HIS A 208 2.54 3.01 -21.61
C HIS A 208 1.83 2.27 -22.74
N GLN A 209 2.23 2.50 -23.99
CA GLN A 209 1.67 1.84 -25.17
C GLN A 209 1.92 0.33 -25.18
N TYR A 210 3.07 -0.13 -24.69
CA TYR A 210 3.35 -1.56 -24.50
C TYR A 210 2.37 -2.22 -23.54
N TYR A 211 2.13 -1.62 -22.36
CA TYR A 211 1.18 -2.14 -21.40
C TYR A 211 -0.27 -2.14 -21.91
N LEU A 212 -0.66 -1.12 -22.65
CA LEU A 212 -2.00 -1.06 -23.25
C LEU A 212 -2.21 -2.19 -24.25
N ARG A 213 -1.24 -2.43 -25.13
CA ARG A 213 -1.31 -3.55 -26.10
C ARG A 213 -1.33 -4.92 -25.41
N ALA A 214 -0.48 -5.14 -24.43
CA ALA A 214 -0.41 -6.42 -23.71
C ALA A 214 -1.65 -6.71 -22.84
N ARG A 215 -2.50 -5.71 -22.62
CA ARG A 215 -3.77 -5.88 -21.90
C ARG A 215 -4.90 -6.36 -22.78
N ASP A 216 -4.80 -6.11 -24.08
CA ASP A 216 -5.82 -6.44 -25.07
C ASP A 216 -5.58 -7.84 -25.70
N GLU A 217 -4.45 -8.50 -25.39
CA GLU A 217 -4.09 -9.88 -25.73
C GLU A 217 -4.41 -10.84 -24.56
#